data_74183315fde7fb310040c2946830650a
#
_entry.id   74183315fde7fb310040c2946830650a
#
_cell.length_a   1.000
_cell.length_b   1.000
_cell.length_c   1.000
_cell.angle_alpha   90.00
_cell.angle_beta   90.00
_cell.angle_gamma   90.00
#
_symmetry.space_group_name_H-M   'P 1'
#
loop_
_entity.id
_entity.type
_entity.pdbx_description
1 polymer ?
#
loop_
_entity_poly.entity_id
_entity_poly.type
_entity_poly.pdbx_seq_one_letter_code
_entity_poly.pdbx_strand_id
1 'polypeptide(L)'
;MKGFLKKCTGILFSMKAMTLCLIIFLVAIGLATFIESTHGIQAAKILIYNATWFEALLLLLSLNLISNIKRYQMFKREKIAILSFHLSFLIILLGSAFTRFMSFEGIMVIAEGQSANFIYTSDPHVLMKISNPKNGDVNVRGFKSLLSEYTHSLGNDFQENIDFADRDISIEYVDFKSKCIDSFRYDKGFNTKVLDVVTEGMESHYIGLDESIMVGGIPLIYGNEIEGSSILIKDSENGLMISASVPMRSLAMVEMRKSRETGTAPPDSLYLNYEINKWEALKTTTLYQVGNSQFVIKNIFFNSKKELLHSGSKNRGADYLTVRIDDGNRDIGTEEIVLKGGLGTIPVPNTFSFNGLNYQLEYGSIRKPIPYELICNDFQLDKYPGSESPSSFASEITLNDVKNNKKFNKRIFMNHVLDYEGYRFFQSSYTLDNPKTPENEEGTVLSVNYDYLGTNITYLGYLLMAIGMILSIIAPSGRFKAINGKLKKIKSKKVRPLLLL
;
A
#
# COMPACT_ATOMS: atom_id res chain seq x y z
N MET A 1 -22.73 -21.49 -38.83
CA MET A 1 -21.98 -21.28 -37.56
C MET A 1 -20.54 -21.82 -37.61
N LYS A 2 -20.27 -23.10 -37.91
CA LYS A 2 -18.90 -23.67 -38.00
C LYS A 2 -17.95 -22.97 -38.99
N GLY A 3 -18.44 -22.54 -40.17
CA GLY A 3 -17.61 -21.81 -41.14
C GLY A 3 -17.22 -20.40 -40.74
N PHE A 4 -18.11 -19.69 -40.07
CA PHE A 4 -17.83 -18.34 -39.50
C PHE A 4 -16.81 -18.41 -38.39
N LEU A 5 -16.98 -19.34 -37.42
CA LEU A 5 -16.00 -19.60 -36.34
C LEU A 5 -14.59 -19.91 -36.90
N LYS A 6 -14.52 -20.75 -37.92
CA LYS A 6 -13.23 -21.10 -38.57
C LYS A 6 -12.55 -19.90 -39.24
N LYS A 7 -13.34 -18.98 -39.79
CA LYS A 7 -12.83 -17.75 -40.42
C LYS A 7 -12.33 -16.74 -39.33
N CYS A 8 -13.10 -16.56 -38.26
CA CYS A 8 -12.73 -15.71 -37.14
C CYS A 8 -11.48 -16.21 -36.43
N THR A 9 -11.38 -17.50 -36.11
CA THR A 9 -10.18 -18.10 -35.51
C THR A 9 -8.97 -17.99 -36.43
N GLY A 10 -9.14 -18.15 -37.77
CA GLY A 10 -8.07 -17.99 -38.74
C GLY A 10 -7.49 -16.57 -38.80
N ILE A 11 -8.31 -15.54 -38.59
CA ILE A 11 -7.89 -14.14 -38.53
C ILE A 11 -7.23 -13.87 -37.15
N LEU A 12 -7.86 -14.28 -36.08
CA LEU A 12 -7.41 -14.01 -34.70
C LEU A 12 -6.02 -14.62 -34.41
N PHE A 13 -5.76 -15.83 -34.94
CA PHE A 13 -4.49 -16.53 -34.76
C PHE A 13 -3.55 -16.36 -35.96
N SER A 14 -3.63 -15.24 -36.68
CA SER A 14 -2.73 -14.89 -37.75
C SER A 14 -1.49 -14.11 -37.25
N MET A 15 -0.41 -14.13 -38.05
CA MET A 15 0.77 -13.29 -37.77
C MET A 15 0.44 -11.79 -37.73
N LYS A 16 -0.55 -11.35 -38.54
CA LYS A 16 -1.00 -9.95 -38.54
C LYS A 16 -1.65 -9.58 -37.22
N ALA A 17 -2.51 -10.46 -36.69
CA ALA A 17 -3.13 -10.25 -35.38
C ALA A 17 -2.08 -10.26 -34.24
N MET A 18 -1.12 -11.17 -34.28
CA MET A 18 -0.01 -11.19 -33.32
C MET A 18 0.80 -9.89 -33.34
N THR A 19 1.14 -9.38 -34.54
CA THR A 19 1.85 -8.11 -34.65
C THR A 19 1.03 -6.95 -34.09
N LEU A 20 -0.27 -6.90 -34.37
CA LEU A 20 -1.15 -5.88 -33.81
C LEU A 20 -1.20 -5.96 -32.28
N CYS A 21 -1.37 -7.16 -31.70
CA CYS A 21 -1.34 -7.36 -30.25
C CYS A 21 -0.01 -6.92 -29.62
N LEU A 22 1.12 -7.21 -30.26
CA LEU A 22 2.44 -6.74 -29.79
C LEU A 22 2.57 -5.21 -29.84
N ILE A 23 2.02 -4.55 -30.88
CA ILE A 23 2.00 -3.09 -30.95
C ILE A 23 1.14 -2.53 -29.82
N ILE A 24 -0.07 -3.08 -29.59
CA ILE A 24 -0.94 -2.67 -28.49
C ILE A 24 -0.23 -2.87 -27.14
N PHE A 25 0.43 -3.99 -26.94
CA PHE A 25 1.21 -4.28 -25.74
C PHE A 25 2.33 -3.25 -25.52
N LEU A 26 3.10 -2.93 -26.56
CA LEU A 26 4.18 -1.94 -26.48
C LEU A 26 3.64 -0.54 -26.12
N VAL A 27 2.56 -0.13 -26.79
CA VAL A 27 1.90 1.16 -26.52
C VAL A 27 1.35 1.19 -25.09
N ALA A 28 0.73 0.09 -24.64
CA ALA A 28 0.18 -0.02 -23.28
C ALA A 28 1.26 0.17 -22.21
N ILE A 29 2.41 -0.51 -22.35
CA ILE A 29 3.52 -0.37 -21.40
C ILE A 29 4.09 1.06 -21.43
N GLY A 30 4.25 1.64 -22.61
CA GLY A 30 4.69 3.03 -22.76
C GLY A 30 3.74 4.00 -22.06
N LEU A 31 2.43 3.88 -22.28
CA LEU A 31 1.41 4.69 -21.61
C LEU A 31 1.41 4.47 -20.09
N ALA A 32 1.59 3.21 -19.64
CA ALA A 32 1.67 2.91 -18.22
C ALA A 32 2.79 3.70 -17.52
N THR A 33 3.97 3.78 -18.14
CA THR A 33 5.11 4.53 -17.61
C THR A 33 4.81 6.04 -17.51
N PHE A 34 4.12 6.61 -18.50
CA PHE A 34 3.70 8.02 -18.44
C PHE A 34 2.65 8.26 -17.34
N ILE A 35 1.65 7.38 -17.24
CA ILE A 35 0.61 7.47 -16.19
C ILE A 35 1.25 7.35 -14.81
N GLU A 36 2.17 6.41 -14.62
CA GLU A 36 2.88 6.24 -13.36
C GLU A 36 3.66 7.49 -12.96
N SER A 37 4.35 8.11 -13.90
CA SER A 37 5.14 9.33 -13.67
C SER A 37 4.26 10.55 -13.31
N THR A 38 3.05 10.65 -13.86
CA THR A 38 2.17 11.83 -13.71
C THR A 38 1.10 11.64 -12.63
N HIS A 39 0.52 10.43 -12.52
CA HIS A 39 -0.64 10.11 -11.68
C HIS A 39 -0.36 9.03 -10.62
N GLY A 40 0.88 8.55 -10.57
CA GLY A 40 1.32 7.56 -9.59
C GLY A 40 1.09 6.11 -10.01
N ILE A 41 1.76 5.20 -9.26
CA ILE A 41 1.79 3.76 -9.57
C ILE A 41 0.40 3.10 -9.49
N GLN A 42 -0.49 3.59 -8.61
CA GLN A 42 -1.83 3.01 -8.47
C GLN A 42 -2.68 3.24 -9.72
N ALA A 43 -2.64 4.45 -10.29
CA ALA A 43 -3.34 4.75 -11.54
C ALA A 43 -2.86 3.85 -12.69
N ALA A 44 -1.55 3.63 -12.82
CA ALA A 44 -0.99 2.74 -13.83
C ALA A 44 -1.40 1.26 -13.58
N LYS A 45 -1.40 0.81 -12.31
CA LYS A 45 -1.89 -0.52 -11.93
C LYS A 45 -3.36 -0.71 -12.31
N ILE A 46 -4.23 0.24 -11.98
CA ILE A 46 -5.68 0.16 -12.22
C ILE A 46 -5.98 0.16 -13.73
N LEU A 47 -5.43 1.14 -14.45
CA LEU A 47 -5.80 1.36 -15.85
C LEU A 47 -5.17 0.37 -16.83
N ILE A 48 -3.98 -0.15 -16.50
CA ILE A 48 -3.20 -0.98 -17.42
C ILE A 48 -2.80 -2.30 -16.79
N TYR A 49 -1.88 -2.31 -15.80
CA TYR A 49 -1.27 -3.56 -15.34
C TYR A 49 -2.25 -4.55 -14.73
N ASN A 50 -3.29 -4.06 -14.02
CA ASN A 50 -4.32 -4.89 -13.38
C ASN A 50 -5.65 -4.89 -14.14
N ALA A 51 -5.73 -4.19 -15.28
CA ALA A 51 -6.95 -4.12 -16.05
C ALA A 51 -7.25 -5.44 -16.77
N THR A 52 -8.50 -5.86 -16.77
CA THR A 52 -8.97 -7.10 -17.42
C THR A 52 -8.70 -7.13 -18.94
N TRP A 53 -8.73 -5.95 -19.59
CA TRP A 53 -8.39 -5.87 -21.02
C TRP A 53 -6.92 -6.21 -21.28
N PHE A 54 -6.00 -5.84 -20.38
CA PHE A 54 -4.57 -6.15 -20.50
C PHE A 54 -4.31 -7.64 -20.25
N GLU A 55 -5.02 -8.25 -19.29
CA GLU A 55 -5.00 -9.70 -19.08
C GLU A 55 -5.49 -10.45 -20.32
N ALA A 56 -6.60 -9.99 -20.90
CA ALA A 56 -7.14 -10.57 -22.12
C ALA A 56 -6.14 -10.44 -23.30
N LEU A 57 -5.42 -9.33 -23.39
CA LEU A 57 -4.36 -9.12 -24.39
C LEU A 57 -3.21 -10.12 -24.21
N LEU A 58 -2.72 -10.31 -22.98
CA LEU A 58 -1.65 -11.27 -22.67
C LEU A 58 -2.08 -12.72 -22.94
N LEU A 59 -3.32 -13.07 -22.59
CA LEU A 59 -3.90 -14.37 -22.89
C LEU A 59 -3.99 -14.58 -24.41
N LEU A 60 -4.47 -13.60 -25.16
CA LEU A 60 -4.56 -13.65 -26.61
C LEU A 60 -3.18 -13.80 -27.27
N LEU A 61 -2.16 -13.09 -26.78
CA LEU A 61 -0.77 -13.24 -27.22
C LEU A 61 -0.27 -14.66 -26.96
N SER A 62 -0.53 -15.24 -25.79
CA SER A 62 -0.13 -16.60 -25.45
C SER A 62 -0.79 -17.63 -26.38
N LEU A 63 -2.10 -17.53 -26.60
CA LEU A 63 -2.84 -18.43 -27.49
C LEU A 63 -2.41 -18.30 -28.94
N ASN A 64 -2.15 -17.06 -29.39
CA ASN A 64 -1.64 -16.81 -30.74
C ASN A 64 -0.23 -17.40 -30.93
N LEU A 65 0.64 -17.29 -29.93
CA LEU A 65 1.98 -17.86 -29.94
C LEU A 65 1.94 -19.40 -30.02
N ILE A 66 1.08 -20.06 -29.23
CA ILE A 66 0.84 -21.52 -29.29
C ILE A 66 0.36 -21.93 -30.66
N SER A 67 -0.60 -21.20 -31.23
CA SER A 67 -1.14 -21.46 -32.58
C SER A 67 -0.05 -21.35 -33.64
N ASN A 68 0.81 -20.34 -33.56
CA ASN A 68 1.92 -20.14 -34.49
C ASN A 68 2.99 -21.23 -34.37
N ILE A 69 3.31 -21.72 -33.17
CA ILE A 69 4.23 -22.86 -32.99
C ILE A 69 3.71 -24.09 -33.74
N LYS A 70 2.40 -24.39 -33.60
CA LYS A 70 1.77 -25.51 -34.32
C LYS A 70 1.73 -25.25 -35.85
N ARG A 71 1.28 -24.07 -36.29
CA ARG A 71 1.08 -23.70 -37.68
C ARG A 71 2.37 -23.77 -38.48
N TYR A 72 3.49 -23.30 -37.90
CA TYR A 72 4.81 -23.30 -38.57
C TYR A 72 5.61 -24.56 -38.28
N GLN A 73 5.01 -25.59 -37.66
CA GLN A 73 5.63 -26.88 -37.37
C GLN A 73 7.00 -26.70 -36.69
N MET A 74 7.05 -25.91 -35.62
CA MET A 74 8.32 -25.57 -34.95
C MET A 74 8.93 -26.74 -34.18
N PHE A 75 8.17 -27.85 -33.96
CA PHE A 75 8.68 -29.09 -33.34
C PHE A 75 9.67 -29.88 -34.18
N LYS A 76 9.87 -29.51 -35.48
CA LYS A 76 10.87 -30.18 -36.28
C LYS A 76 12.28 -29.89 -35.77
N ARG A 77 13.18 -30.92 -35.80
CA ARG A 77 14.57 -30.83 -35.31
C ARG A 77 15.33 -29.62 -35.86
N GLU A 78 15.12 -29.28 -37.12
CA GLU A 78 15.73 -28.14 -37.80
C GLU A 78 15.32 -26.78 -37.23
N LYS A 79 14.20 -26.73 -36.48
CA LYS A 79 13.60 -25.50 -35.96
C LYS A 79 13.66 -25.42 -34.41
N ILE A 80 14.41 -26.33 -33.74
CA ILE A 80 14.51 -26.38 -32.28
C ILE A 80 14.96 -25.01 -31.69
N ALA A 81 15.90 -24.33 -32.34
CA ALA A 81 16.34 -23.00 -31.88
C ALA A 81 15.20 -21.98 -31.86
N ILE A 82 14.36 -21.98 -32.92
CA ILE A 82 13.21 -21.08 -33.02
C ILE A 82 12.13 -21.52 -32.02
N LEU A 83 11.89 -22.83 -31.83
CA LEU A 83 10.96 -23.36 -30.87
C LEU A 83 11.36 -22.96 -29.45
N SER A 84 12.64 -23.16 -29.07
CA SER A 84 13.16 -22.76 -27.75
C SER A 84 12.89 -21.28 -27.45
N PHE A 85 13.17 -20.42 -28.43
CA PHE A 85 12.93 -18.97 -28.30
C PHE A 85 11.45 -18.64 -28.13
N HIS A 86 10.53 -19.29 -28.87
CA HIS A 86 9.08 -19.04 -28.73
C HIS A 86 8.51 -19.66 -27.46
N LEU A 87 9.00 -20.84 -27.06
CA LEU A 87 8.56 -21.49 -25.83
C LEU A 87 8.97 -20.69 -24.58
N SER A 88 10.12 -20.01 -24.62
CA SER A 88 10.59 -19.17 -23.53
C SER A 88 9.60 -18.03 -23.21
N PHE A 89 9.00 -17.41 -24.23
CA PHE A 89 7.96 -16.38 -23.99
C PHE A 89 6.72 -16.96 -23.32
N LEU A 90 6.29 -18.15 -23.68
CA LEU A 90 5.15 -18.80 -23.00
C LEU A 90 5.46 -19.09 -21.53
N ILE A 91 6.69 -19.53 -21.24
CA ILE A 91 7.13 -19.77 -19.86
C ILE A 91 7.21 -18.45 -19.08
N ILE A 92 7.74 -17.37 -19.69
CA ILE A 92 7.79 -16.05 -19.07
C ILE A 92 6.38 -15.52 -18.79
N LEU A 93 5.45 -15.64 -19.75
CA LEU A 93 4.06 -15.24 -19.56
C LEU A 93 3.36 -16.07 -18.46
N LEU A 94 3.67 -17.35 -18.38
CA LEU A 94 3.19 -18.22 -17.29
C LEU A 94 3.76 -17.77 -15.94
N GLY A 95 5.05 -17.50 -15.85
CA GLY A 95 5.69 -16.96 -14.64
C GLY A 95 5.07 -15.62 -14.23
N SER A 96 4.87 -14.72 -15.19
CA SER A 96 4.18 -13.44 -14.96
C SER A 96 2.75 -13.62 -14.40
N ALA A 97 2.01 -14.64 -14.86
CA ALA A 97 0.69 -14.95 -14.30
C ALA A 97 0.80 -15.40 -12.83
N PHE A 98 1.78 -16.27 -12.49
CA PHE A 98 2.01 -16.65 -11.08
C PHE A 98 2.37 -15.45 -10.21
N THR A 99 3.30 -14.60 -10.66
CA THR A 99 3.64 -13.36 -9.95
C THR A 99 2.39 -12.51 -9.72
N ARG A 100 1.56 -12.32 -10.73
CA ARG A 100 0.37 -11.49 -10.62
C ARG A 100 -0.66 -12.00 -9.60
N PHE A 101 -0.94 -13.30 -9.60
CA PHE A 101 -2.04 -13.85 -8.80
C PHE A 101 -1.61 -14.45 -7.46
N MET A 102 -0.33 -14.78 -7.29
CA MET A 102 0.16 -15.52 -6.11
C MET A 102 1.23 -14.77 -5.33
N SER A 103 1.87 -13.73 -5.90
CA SER A 103 2.85 -12.94 -5.17
C SER A 103 2.22 -11.89 -4.28
N PHE A 104 2.97 -11.46 -3.30
CA PHE A 104 2.65 -10.29 -2.50
C PHE A 104 3.94 -9.61 -2.04
N GLU A 105 3.82 -8.33 -1.78
CA GLU A 105 4.91 -7.48 -1.30
C GLU A 105 4.47 -6.76 -0.04
N GLY A 106 5.44 -6.40 0.78
CA GLY A 106 5.18 -5.66 2.00
C GLY A 106 6.45 -5.11 2.60
N ILE A 107 6.30 -4.52 3.76
CA ILE A 107 7.39 -4.03 4.59
C ILE A 107 7.34 -4.70 5.96
N MET A 108 8.53 -4.94 6.52
CA MET A 108 8.71 -5.42 7.88
C MET A 108 9.55 -4.41 8.63
N VAL A 109 9.03 -3.89 9.72
CA VAL A 109 9.73 -2.94 10.60
C VAL A 109 10.10 -3.69 11.87
N ILE A 110 11.37 -3.69 12.22
CA ILE A 110 11.90 -4.37 13.41
C ILE A 110 12.81 -3.39 14.13
N ALA A 111 12.49 -3.04 15.38
CA ALA A 111 13.40 -2.30 16.24
C ALA A 111 14.59 -3.17 16.65
N GLU A 112 15.73 -2.55 16.92
CA GLU A 112 16.91 -3.28 17.41
C GLU A 112 16.59 -4.04 18.71
N GLY A 113 17.05 -5.28 18.81
CA GLY A 113 16.72 -6.18 19.90
C GLY A 113 15.33 -6.82 19.84
N GLN A 114 14.44 -6.37 18.95
CA GLN A 114 13.08 -6.86 18.81
C GLN A 114 12.94 -7.88 17.70
N SER A 115 11.77 -8.52 17.65
CA SER A 115 11.44 -9.51 16.62
C SER A 115 10.12 -9.20 15.93
N ALA A 116 9.99 -9.69 14.68
CA ALA A 116 8.74 -9.64 13.94
C ALA A 116 8.49 -10.94 13.17
N ASN A 117 7.22 -11.37 13.15
CA ASN A 117 6.74 -12.54 12.41
C ASN A 117 5.58 -12.18 11.45
N PHE A 118 5.47 -10.91 11.07
CA PHE A 118 4.47 -10.42 10.13
C PHE A 118 5.04 -9.29 9.29
N ILE A 119 4.40 -9.06 8.16
CA ILE A 119 4.67 -7.92 7.28
C ILE A 119 3.43 -7.04 7.16
N TYR A 120 3.62 -5.77 6.86
CA TYR A 120 2.57 -4.89 6.37
C TYR A 120 2.52 -4.95 4.85
N THR A 121 1.35 -5.22 4.27
CA THR A 121 1.20 -5.32 2.80
C THR A 121 1.49 -3.99 2.13
N SER A 122 2.14 -4.02 0.95
CA SER A 122 2.34 -2.81 0.15
C SER A 122 1.03 -2.29 -0.42
N ASP A 123 0.19 -3.19 -0.94
CA ASP A 123 -1.11 -2.79 -1.47
C ASP A 123 -2.11 -2.55 -0.34
N PRO A 124 -2.91 -1.48 -0.41
CA PRO A 124 -3.91 -1.16 0.59
C PRO A 124 -5.10 -2.11 0.52
N HIS A 125 -5.71 -2.34 1.66
CA HIS A 125 -6.92 -3.14 1.84
C HIS A 125 -7.96 -2.32 2.58
N VAL A 126 -9.22 -2.59 2.31
CA VAL A 126 -10.33 -2.21 3.17
C VAL A 126 -10.61 -3.41 4.07
N LEU A 127 -10.60 -3.17 5.37
CA LEU A 127 -10.93 -4.17 6.39
C LEU A 127 -12.19 -3.71 7.11
N MET A 128 -13.20 -4.56 7.13
CA MET A 128 -14.44 -4.35 7.87
C MET A 128 -14.61 -5.44 8.90
N LYS A 129 -14.75 -5.04 10.16
CA LYS A 129 -15.12 -5.92 11.26
C LYS A 129 -16.48 -5.48 11.78
N ILE A 130 -17.42 -6.41 11.81
CA ILE A 130 -18.78 -6.20 12.30
C ILE A 130 -18.95 -7.04 13.55
N SER A 131 -19.53 -6.49 14.60
CA SER A 131 -19.85 -7.23 15.81
C SER A 131 -21.26 -6.92 16.30
N ASN A 132 -21.93 -7.97 16.80
CA ASN A 132 -23.24 -7.82 17.39
C ASN A 132 -23.09 -7.75 18.93
N PRO A 133 -23.38 -6.60 19.55
CA PRO A 133 -23.21 -6.44 20.99
C PRO A 133 -24.14 -7.32 21.82
N LYS A 134 -25.22 -7.86 21.23
CA LYS A 134 -26.22 -8.69 21.95
C LYS A 134 -25.78 -10.14 22.15
N ASN A 135 -25.11 -10.73 21.18
CA ASN A 135 -24.72 -12.16 21.21
C ASN A 135 -23.20 -12.37 21.13
N GLY A 136 -22.42 -11.31 20.91
CA GLY A 136 -20.98 -11.39 20.81
C GLY A 136 -20.44 -11.92 19.49
N ASP A 137 -21.31 -12.18 18.50
CA ASP A 137 -20.87 -12.62 17.16
C ASP A 137 -20.02 -11.57 16.48
N VAL A 138 -18.99 -12.01 15.76
CA VAL A 138 -18.05 -11.15 15.02
C VAL A 138 -17.82 -11.71 13.63
N ASN A 139 -17.89 -10.86 12.62
CA ASN A 139 -17.45 -11.17 11.24
C ASN A 139 -16.37 -10.17 10.83
N VAL A 140 -15.33 -10.68 10.15
CA VAL A 140 -14.23 -9.86 9.63
C VAL A 140 -14.07 -10.13 8.14
N ARG A 141 -14.18 -9.09 7.33
CA ARG A 141 -13.98 -9.14 5.89
C ARG A 141 -12.91 -8.15 5.48
N GLY A 142 -11.95 -8.63 4.69
CA GLY A 142 -10.90 -7.78 4.12
C GLY A 142 -10.75 -8.05 2.64
N PHE A 143 -10.60 -6.99 1.85
CA PHE A 143 -10.34 -7.09 0.42
C PHE A 143 -9.34 -6.02 -0.02
N LYS A 144 -8.56 -6.36 -1.06
CA LYS A 144 -7.60 -5.45 -1.66
C LYS A 144 -8.32 -4.38 -2.45
N SER A 145 -8.01 -3.11 -2.20
CA SER A 145 -8.61 -1.98 -2.89
C SER A 145 -7.52 -1.02 -3.37
N LEU A 146 -7.24 -1.07 -4.66
CA LEU A 146 -6.35 -0.11 -5.32
C LEU A 146 -7.18 1.07 -5.79
N LEU A 147 -6.89 2.27 -5.27
CA LEU A 147 -7.66 3.48 -5.54
C LEU A 147 -6.73 4.58 -6.05
N SER A 148 -7.24 5.40 -6.96
CA SER A 148 -6.55 6.58 -7.46
C SER A 148 -7.56 7.66 -7.77
N GLU A 149 -7.28 8.90 -7.39
CA GLU A 149 -8.10 10.06 -7.71
C GLU A 149 -8.30 10.23 -9.22
N TYR A 150 -7.29 9.85 -10.02
CA TYR A 150 -7.35 9.91 -11.48
C TYR A 150 -8.29 8.87 -12.10
N THR A 151 -8.57 7.75 -11.43
CA THR A 151 -9.35 6.64 -11.98
C THR A 151 -10.79 6.60 -11.51
N HIS A 152 -11.23 7.63 -10.81
CA HIS A 152 -12.49 7.80 -10.11
C HIS A 152 -13.72 7.06 -10.72
N SER A 153 -13.98 7.22 -11.99
CA SER A 153 -15.11 6.57 -12.69
C SER A 153 -14.74 5.32 -13.49
N LEU A 154 -13.46 4.96 -13.57
CA LEU A 154 -12.95 3.91 -14.46
C LEU A 154 -12.41 2.68 -13.74
N GLY A 155 -12.23 2.73 -12.42
CA GLY A 155 -11.59 1.62 -11.74
C GLY A 155 -11.57 1.67 -10.22
N ASN A 156 -12.13 2.72 -9.59
CA ASN A 156 -12.22 2.79 -8.14
C ASN A 156 -13.48 2.10 -7.59
N ASP A 157 -14.38 1.66 -8.45
CA ASP A 157 -15.66 1.11 -8.05
C ASP A 157 -15.51 -0.24 -7.38
N PHE A 158 -16.08 -0.37 -6.18
CA PHE A 158 -16.24 -1.65 -5.49
C PHE A 158 -17.54 -1.67 -4.69
N GLN A 159 -18.14 -2.85 -4.60
CA GLN A 159 -19.24 -3.18 -3.72
C GLN A 159 -19.00 -4.58 -3.18
N GLU A 160 -18.94 -4.71 -1.86
CA GLU A 160 -18.79 -6.00 -1.17
C GLU A 160 -19.98 -6.22 -0.26
N ASN A 161 -20.58 -7.40 -0.35
CA ASN A 161 -21.73 -7.80 0.44
C ASN A 161 -21.31 -8.82 1.51
N ILE A 162 -21.89 -8.69 2.69
CA ILE A 162 -21.62 -9.55 3.85
C ILE A 162 -22.93 -9.92 4.51
N ASP A 163 -23.22 -11.20 4.56
CA ASP A 163 -24.35 -11.73 5.34
C ASP A 163 -23.95 -11.80 6.82
N PHE A 164 -24.60 -11.01 7.68
CA PHE A 164 -24.34 -10.99 9.12
C PHE A 164 -25.59 -10.62 9.91
N ALA A 165 -25.90 -11.38 10.96
CA ALA A 165 -27.06 -11.15 11.84
C ALA A 165 -28.40 -11.07 11.07
N ASP A 166 -28.61 -11.97 10.11
CA ASP A 166 -29.79 -12.05 9.23
C ASP A 166 -30.01 -10.79 8.38
N ARG A 167 -28.92 -10.07 8.06
CA ARG A 167 -28.90 -8.87 7.21
C ARG A 167 -27.88 -9.02 6.10
N ASP A 168 -28.21 -8.46 4.93
CA ASP A 168 -27.29 -8.31 3.80
C ASP A 168 -26.65 -6.91 3.88
N ILE A 169 -25.46 -6.86 4.50
CA ILE A 169 -24.73 -5.62 4.72
C ILE A 169 -23.81 -5.39 3.53
N SER A 170 -23.94 -4.23 2.87
CA SER A 170 -23.02 -3.85 1.80
C SER A 170 -22.12 -2.69 2.20
N ILE A 171 -20.89 -2.71 1.69
CA ILE A 171 -19.95 -1.59 1.71
C ILE A 171 -19.64 -1.18 0.27
N GLU A 172 -19.86 0.08 -0.04
CA GLU A 172 -19.74 0.64 -1.39
C GLU A 172 -18.72 1.78 -1.40
N TYR A 173 -18.00 1.91 -2.52
CA TYR A 173 -17.15 3.06 -2.81
C TYR A 173 -18.00 4.31 -3.07
N VAL A 174 -17.61 5.45 -2.49
CA VAL A 174 -18.24 6.74 -2.73
C VAL A 174 -17.25 7.72 -3.34
N ASP A 175 -16.11 7.97 -2.68
CA ASP A 175 -15.12 8.95 -3.12
C ASP A 175 -13.72 8.58 -2.64
N PHE A 176 -12.70 9.04 -3.36
CA PHE A 176 -11.31 8.88 -2.98
C PHE A 176 -10.51 10.15 -3.24
N LYS A 177 -9.84 10.64 -2.22
CA LYS A 177 -8.96 11.81 -2.30
C LYS A 177 -7.56 11.43 -1.88
N SER A 178 -6.59 11.69 -2.75
CA SER A 178 -5.18 11.37 -2.48
C SER A 178 -4.42 12.57 -1.93
N LYS A 179 -3.45 12.29 -1.04
CA LYS A 179 -2.49 13.29 -0.53
C LYS A 179 -3.15 14.55 0.02
N CYS A 180 -4.22 14.37 0.76
CA CYS A 180 -4.92 15.45 1.42
C CYS A 180 -4.37 15.70 2.81
N ILE A 181 -4.48 16.93 3.24
CA ILE A 181 -4.26 17.38 4.61
C ILE A 181 -5.57 17.86 5.19
N ASP A 182 -5.75 17.65 6.48
CA ASP A 182 -6.87 18.23 7.21
C ASP A 182 -6.76 19.76 7.14
N SER A 183 -7.88 20.40 6.84
CA SER A 183 -8.03 21.84 6.78
C SER A 183 -9.44 22.21 7.21
N PHE A 184 -9.77 23.47 7.18
CA PHE A 184 -11.12 23.96 7.42
C PHE A 184 -11.48 25.07 6.46
N ARG A 185 -12.77 25.17 6.12
CA ARG A 185 -13.35 26.27 5.36
C ARG A 185 -14.19 27.14 6.29
N TYR A 186 -13.95 28.44 6.26
CA TYR A 186 -14.76 29.43 6.93
C TYR A 186 -15.91 29.89 6.01
N ASP A 187 -17.12 29.90 6.54
CA ASP A 187 -18.29 30.50 5.90
C ASP A 187 -19.26 30.99 6.98
N LYS A 188 -19.74 32.23 6.84
CA LYS A 188 -20.70 32.84 7.78
C LYS A 188 -22.03 32.06 7.91
N GLY A 189 -22.34 31.22 6.92
CA GLY A 189 -23.53 30.37 6.93
C GLY A 189 -23.33 29.07 7.74
N PHE A 190 -22.09 28.74 8.12
CA PHE A 190 -21.83 27.59 8.98
C PHE A 190 -22.09 27.92 10.45
N ASN A 191 -22.89 27.13 11.12
CA ASN A 191 -23.09 27.21 12.57
C ASN A 191 -22.32 26.11 13.30
N THR A 192 -21.12 25.77 12.79
CA THR A 192 -20.25 24.71 13.31
C THR A 192 -18.89 25.28 13.72
N LYS A 193 -18.18 24.56 14.55
CA LYS A 193 -16.83 24.89 14.99
C LYS A 193 -15.87 23.79 14.61
N VAL A 194 -14.61 24.16 14.38
CA VAL A 194 -13.50 23.22 14.16
C VAL A 194 -12.43 23.49 15.23
N LEU A 195 -12.00 22.44 15.90
CA LEU A 195 -10.97 22.48 16.92
C LEU A 195 -9.62 22.14 16.29
N ASP A 196 -8.60 22.97 16.52
CA ASP A 196 -7.20 22.68 16.19
C ASP A 196 -6.55 22.03 17.42
N VAL A 197 -6.40 20.72 17.39
CA VAL A 197 -5.84 19.92 18.47
C VAL A 197 -4.44 19.48 18.10
N VAL A 198 -3.47 19.81 18.95
CA VAL A 198 -2.08 19.37 18.83
C VAL A 198 -1.84 18.24 19.80
N THR A 199 -1.41 17.08 19.28
CA THR A 199 -1.07 15.89 20.06
C THR A 199 0.44 15.70 20.21
N GLU A 200 0.87 14.60 20.77
CA GLU A 200 2.27 14.19 20.84
C GLU A 200 2.89 14.18 19.43
N GLY A 201 4.13 14.64 19.30
CA GLY A 201 4.78 14.81 17.99
C GLY A 201 4.53 16.16 17.30
N MET A 202 3.82 17.10 17.96
CA MET A 202 3.47 18.42 17.45
C MET A 202 2.65 18.42 16.15
N GLU A 203 1.92 17.35 15.87
CA GLU A 203 0.99 17.30 14.77
C GLU A 203 -0.33 17.99 15.14
N SER A 204 -0.80 18.88 14.23
CA SER A 204 -2.10 19.55 14.34
C SER A 204 -3.17 18.70 13.66
N HIS A 205 -4.26 18.43 14.39
CA HIS A 205 -5.45 17.72 13.90
C HIS A 205 -6.67 18.64 13.98
N TYR A 206 -7.42 18.75 12.89
CA TYR A 206 -8.67 19.49 12.90
C TYR A 206 -9.83 18.52 13.17
N ILE A 207 -10.62 18.83 14.22
CA ILE A 207 -11.75 18.01 14.65
C ILE A 207 -13.03 18.84 14.48
N GLY A 208 -13.96 18.31 13.70
CA GLY A 208 -15.32 18.84 13.58
C GLY A 208 -16.29 18.23 14.60
N LEU A 209 -17.55 18.67 14.56
CA LEU A 209 -18.61 18.07 15.40
C LEU A 209 -18.79 16.58 15.05
N ASP A 210 -18.96 15.76 16.07
CA ASP A 210 -19.10 14.29 16.04
C ASP A 210 -17.87 13.54 15.47
N GLU A 211 -16.70 14.20 15.47
CA GLU A 211 -15.42 13.58 15.15
C GLU A 211 -14.57 13.32 16.39
N SER A 212 -13.65 12.37 16.29
CA SER A 212 -12.72 11.99 17.36
C SER A 212 -11.30 11.82 16.86
N ILE A 213 -10.34 11.97 17.79
CA ILE A 213 -8.94 11.59 17.60
C ILE A 213 -8.47 10.78 18.82
N MET A 214 -7.45 9.95 18.61
CA MET A 214 -6.83 9.20 19.71
C MET A 214 -5.71 10.00 20.38
N VAL A 215 -5.76 10.10 21.69
CA VAL A 215 -4.73 10.70 22.53
C VAL A 215 -4.25 9.64 23.52
N GLY A 216 -3.08 9.06 23.30
CA GLY A 216 -2.52 8.02 24.15
C GLY A 216 -3.42 6.78 24.32
N GLY A 217 -4.16 6.40 23.27
CA GLY A 217 -5.09 5.28 23.31
C GLY A 217 -6.47 5.61 23.88
N ILE A 218 -6.74 6.89 24.26
CA ILE A 218 -8.02 7.38 24.76
C ILE A 218 -8.64 8.28 23.68
N PRO A 219 -9.90 8.06 23.25
CA PRO A 219 -10.56 8.92 22.28
C PRO A 219 -10.89 10.29 22.88
N LEU A 220 -10.48 11.36 22.19
CA LEU A 220 -10.93 12.72 22.41
C LEU A 220 -12.00 13.01 21.36
N ILE A 221 -13.21 13.31 21.80
CA ILE A 221 -14.41 13.42 20.98
C ILE A 221 -14.97 14.83 21.10
N TYR A 222 -15.33 15.44 19.99
CA TYR A 222 -16.09 16.69 19.98
C TYR A 222 -17.51 16.40 19.51
N GLY A 223 -18.47 16.36 20.43
CA GLY A 223 -19.87 16.08 20.15
C GLY A 223 -20.51 15.14 21.19
N ASN A 224 -21.14 14.07 20.69
CA ASN A 224 -21.90 13.13 21.52
C ASN A 224 -21.02 12.12 22.24
N GLU A 225 -21.52 11.65 23.38
CA GLU A 225 -20.85 10.68 24.24
C GLU A 225 -20.84 9.29 23.59
N ILE A 226 -19.69 8.61 23.67
CA ILE A 226 -19.53 7.21 23.27
C ILE A 226 -19.27 6.40 24.54
N GLU A 227 -19.84 5.21 24.65
CA GLU A 227 -19.58 4.32 25.79
C GLU A 227 -18.09 3.97 25.90
N GLY A 228 -17.53 4.15 27.10
CA GLY A 228 -16.14 3.80 27.41
C GLY A 228 -15.32 4.96 27.97
N SER A 229 -14.02 4.70 28.13
CA SER A 229 -13.08 5.73 28.60
C SER A 229 -12.82 6.74 27.49
N SER A 230 -13.19 8.01 27.70
CA SER A 230 -13.12 9.06 26.71
C SER A 230 -12.85 10.44 27.31
N ILE A 231 -12.39 11.36 26.47
CA ILE A 231 -12.32 12.79 26.73
C ILE A 231 -13.39 13.42 25.83
N LEU A 232 -14.34 14.12 26.42
CA LEU A 232 -15.47 14.69 25.71
C LEU A 232 -15.39 16.21 25.69
N ILE A 233 -15.63 16.78 24.51
CA ILE A 233 -15.80 18.22 24.33
C ILE A 233 -17.20 18.45 23.78
N LYS A 234 -17.95 19.39 24.37
CA LYS A 234 -19.28 19.76 23.88
C LYS A 234 -19.51 21.25 23.89
N ASP A 235 -20.45 21.67 23.07
CA ASP A 235 -20.98 23.02 23.09
C ASP A 235 -21.89 23.25 24.30
N SER A 236 -21.76 24.42 24.92
CA SER A 236 -22.62 24.90 25.97
C SER A 236 -22.96 26.38 25.74
N GLU A 237 -23.99 26.90 26.39
CA GLU A 237 -24.36 28.32 26.31
C GLU A 237 -23.20 29.26 26.72
N ASN A 238 -22.31 28.81 27.59
CA ASN A 238 -21.14 29.55 28.07
C ASN A 238 -19.83 29.25 27.29
N GLY A 239 -19.91 28.57 26.15
CA GLY A 239 -18.75 28.17 25.36
C GLY A 239 -18.52 26.66 25.37
N LEU A 240 -17.34 26.24 24.94
CA LEU A 240 -16.97 24.83 24.91
C LEU A 240 -16.62 24.33 26.31
N MET A 241 -17.10 23.16 26.63
CA MET A 241 -16.85 22.45 27.89
C MET A 241 -16.10 21.16 27.61
N ILE A 242 -15.22 20.76 28.55
CA ILE A 242 -14.46 19.51 28.49
C ILE A 242 -14.73 18.66 29.71
N SER A 243 -14.83 17.35 29.51
CA SER A 243 -14.95 16.34 30.59
C SER A 243 -14.11 15.14 30.22
N ALA A 244 -13.58 14.42 31.20
CA ALA A 244 -12.85 13.18 30.98
C ALA A 244 -13.33 12.09 31.93
N SER A 245 -13.49 10.87 31.45
CA SER A 245 -13.79 9.68 32.25
C SER A 245 -12.55 9.07 32.91
N VAL A 246 -11.39 9.67 32.71
CA VAL A 246 -10.08 9.27 33.25
C VAL A 246 -9.42 10.45 33.94
N PRO A 247 -8.47 10.23 34.89
CA PRO A 247 -7.75 11.31 35.54
C PRO A 247 -7.07 12.22 34.50
N MET A 248 -7.39 13.51 34.58
CA MET A 248 -6.85 14.54 33.68
C MET A 248 -6.37 15.73 34.48
N ARG A 249 -5.26 16.34 34.08
CA ARG A 249 -4.76 17.60 34.63
C ARG A 249 -4.35 18.55 33.51
N SER A 250 -4.34 19.84 33.82
CA SER A 250 -3.91 20.84 32.83
C SER A 250 -2.90 21.83 33.37
N LEU A 251 -2.08 22.36 32.47
CA LEU A 251 -1.07 23.38 32.75
C LEU A 251 -1.13 24.45 31.64
N ALA A 252 -1.13 25.72 32.02
CA ALA A 252 -1.07 26.81 31.04
C ALA A 252 0.25 26.76 30.27
N MET A 253 0.21 26.91 28.93
CA MET A 253 1.41 26.85 28.07
C MET A 253 2.45 27.94 28.43
N VAL A 254 2.03 29.05 29.02
CA VAL A 254 2.93 30.11 29.52
C VAL A 254 3.85 29.58 30.61
N GLU A 255 3.30 28.80 31.55
CA GLU A 255 4.07 28.20 32.65
C GLU A 255 5.02 27.11 32.15
N MET A 256 4.58 26.33 31.15
CA MET A 256 5.43 25.35 30.48
C MET A 256 6.63 26.00 29.77
N ARG A 257 6.42 27.16 29.13
CA ARG A 257 7.51 27.92 28.47
C ARG A 257 8.53 28.44 29.50
N LYS A 258 8.06 29.03 30.60
CA LYS A 258 8.94 29.49 31.70
C LYS A 258 9.79 28.34 32.25
N SER A 259 9.17 27.18 32.42
CA SER A 259 9.83 25.98 32.91
C SER A 259 10.95 25.50 31.97
N ARG A 260 10.72 25.55 30.66
CA ARG A 260 11.75 25.24 29.64
C ARG A 260 12.91 26.25 29.67
N GLU A 261 12.63 27.54 29.84
CA GLU A 261 13.64 28.60 29.92
C GLU A 261 14.52 28.47 31.18
N THR A 262 13.93 28.02 32.28
CA THR A 262 14.65 27.81 33.56
C THR A 262 15.30 26.44 33.70
N GLY A 263 14.97 25.50 32.78
CA GLY A 263 15.46 24.11 32.84
C GLY A 263 14.91 23.30 34.03
N THR A 264 13.83 23.78 34.68
CA THR A 264 13.21 23.11 35.82
C THR A 264 11.80 22.65 35.48
N ALA A 265 11.41 21.45 35.94
CA ALA A 265 10.05 20.96 35.75
C ALA A 265 9.03 21.88 36.47
N PRO A 266 7.83 22.10 35.88
CA PRO A 266 6.78 22.87 36.54
C PRO A 266 6.40 22.21 37.87
N PRO A 267 6.30 22.98 38.95
CA PRO A 267 5.83 22.42 40.23
C PRO A 267 4.37 21.94 40.14
N ASP A 268 4.04 20.88 40.84
CA ASP A 268 2.69 20.26 40.82
C ASP A 268 1.57 21.24 41.21
N SER A 269 1.88 22.27 42.01
CA SER A 269 0.95 23.31 42.39
C SER A 269 0.40 24.17 41.23
N LEU A 270 1.06 24.16 40.08
CA LEU A 270 0.59 24.87 38.89
C LEU A 270 -0.36 24.06 38.01
N TYR A 271 -0.47 22.75 38.27
CA TYR A 271 -1.42 21.90 37.57
C TYR A 271 -2.83 22.01 38.17
N LEU A 272 -3.81 22.15 37.29
CA LEU A 272 -5.22 22.05 37.68
C LEU A 272 -5.67 20.61 37.42
N ASN A 273 -6.17 19.94 38.47
CA ASN A 273 -6.71 18.60 38.36
C ASN A 273 -8.21 18.65 38.06
N TYR A 274 -8.65 17.81 37.11
CA TYR A 274 -10.04 17.71 36.72
C TYR A 274 -10.70 16.55 37.46
N GLU A 275 -11.92 16.77 37.97
CA GLU A 275 -12.74 15.70 38.56
C GLU A 275 -13.29 14.83 37.42
N ILE A 276 -13.25 13.50 37.62
CA ILE A 276 -13.73 12.53 36.61
C ILE A 276 -15.21 12.77 36.32
N ASN A 277 -15.60 12.77 35.05
CA ASN A 277 -16.95 12.98 34.54
C ASN A 277 -17.58 14.34 34.89
N LYS A 278 -16.78 15.31 35.31
CA LYS A 278 -17.25 16.67 35.58
C LYS A 278 -16.94 17.57 34.39
N TRP A 279 -17.91 18.39 34.03
CA TRP A 279 -17.78 19.36 32.93
C TRP A 279 -17.14 20.64 33.44
N GLU A 280 -16.04 21.03 32.79
CA GLU A 280 -15.33 22.29 33.03
C GLU A 280 -15.13 23.08 31.73
N ALA A 281 -14.91 24.40 31.84
CA ALA A 281 -14.70 25.24 30.66
C ALA A 281 -13.41 24.84 29.92
N LEU A 282 -13.53 24.60 28.63
CA LEU A 282 -12.38 24.32 27.77
C LEU A 282 -11.50 25.58 27.61
N LYS A 283 -10.21 25.43 27.87
CA LYS A 283 -9.22 26.50 27.72
C LYS A 283 -8.32 26.21 26.51
N THR A 284 -8.19 27.17 25.62
CA THR A 284 -7.19 27.13 24.56
C THR A 284 -5.79 27.41 25.09
N THR A 285 -4.76 27.05 24.34
CA THR A 285 -3.34 27.24 24.70
C THR A 285 -2.99 26.69 26.09
N THR A 286 -3.64 25.60 26.47
CA THR A 286 -3.47 24.90 27.73
C THR A 286 -3.08 23.45 27.41
N LEU A 287 -2.04 22.96 28.07
CA LEU A 287 -1.60 21.59 27.97
C LEU A 287 -2.49 20.73 28.85
N TYR A 288 -3.21 19.80 28.27
CA TYR A 288 -3.97 18.77 28.96
C TYR A 288 -3.15 17.49 28.99
N GLN A 289 -3.04 16.89 30.15
CA GLN A 289 -2.32 15.65 30.37
C GLN A 289 -3.28 14.56 30.87
N VAL A 290 -3.25 13.41 30.20
CA VAL A 290 -4.06 12.23 30.51
C VAL A 290 -3.14 11.01 30.51
N GLY A 291 -2.89 10.44 31.68
CA GLY A 291 -1.86 9.42 31.85
C GLY A 291 -0.49 9.92 31.41
N ASN A 292 0.15 9.20 30.51
CA ASN A 292 1.45 9.59 29.94
C ASN A 292 1.32 10.47 28.67
N SER A 293 0.12 10.68 28.18
CA SER A 293 -0.14 11.41 26.95
C SER A 293 -0.61 12.83 27.18
N GLN A 294 -0.41 13.68 26.19
CA GLN A 294 -0.73 15.10 26.32
C GLN A 294 -1.29 15.66 24.99
N PHE A 295 -2.16 16.66 25.11
CA PHE A 295 -2.70 17.40 24.00
C PHE A 295 -2.94 18.87 24.33
N VAL A 296 -3.04 19.71 23.29
CA VAL A 296 -3.32 21.14 23.43
C VAL A 296 -4.41 21.51 22.43
N ILE A 297 -5.45 22.20 22.89
CA ILE A 297 -6.37 22.89 21.99
C ILE A 297 -5.74 24.22 21.62
N LYS A 298 -5.18 24.30 20.42
CA LYS A 298 -4.44 25.48 19.96
C LYS A 298 -5.37 26.61 19.57
N ASN A 299 -6.41 26.33 18.77
CA ASN A 299 -7.40 27.28 18.32
C ASN A 299 -8.78 26.65 18.22
N ILE A 300 -9.80 27.51 18.21
CA ILE A 300 -11.20 27.18 17.92
C ILE A 300 -11.62 28.07 16.75
N PHE A 301 -11.96 27.47 15.62
CA PHE A 301 -12.44 28.17 14.45
C PHE A 301 -13.96 28.14 14.42
N PHE A 302 -14.58 29.28 14.62
CA PHE A 302 -16.02 29.47 14.58
C PHE A 302 -16.49 29.59 13.14
N ASN A 303 -17.75 29.26 12.86
CA ASN A 303 -18.37 29.31 11.53
C ASN A 303 -17.50 28.55 10.49
N SER A 304 -16.98 27.43 10.90
CA SER A 304 -16.04 26.66 10.08
C SER A 304 -16.45 25.19 10.02
N LYS A 305 -16.19 24.58 8.85
CA LYS A 305 -16.39 23.15 8.61
C LYS A 305 -15.05 22.54 8.21
N LYS A 306 -14.75 21.35 8.73
CA LYS A 306 -13.57 20.59 8.32
C LYS A 306 -13.65 20.27 6.83
N GLU A 307 -12.55 20.38 6.14
CA GLU A 307 -12.42 20.10 4.72
C GLU A 307 -11.05 19.43 4.48
N LEU A 308 -11.03 18.51 3.54
CA LEU A 308 -9.79 17.88 3.08
C LEU A 308 -9.28 18.67 1.88
N LEU A 309 -8.09 19.25 2.01
CA LEU A 309 -7.43 19.96 0.93
C LEU A 309 -6.23 19.16 0.41
N HIS A 310 -6.09 19.13 -0.91
CA HIS A 310 -4.91 18.53 -1.53
C HIS A 310 -3.65 19.27 -1.08
N SER A 311 -2.65 18.54 -0.58
CA SER A 311 -1.45 19.14 0.03
C SER A 311 -0.56 19.91 -0.95
N GLY A 312 -0.76 19.75 -2.26
CA GLY A 312 0.09 20.33 -3.31
C GLY A 312 1.52 19.76 -3.34
N SER A 313 1.87 18.90 -2.40
CA SER A 313 3.20 18.30 -2.28
C SER A 313 3.14 16.79 -2.54
N LYS A 314 4.11 16.26 -3.31
CA LYS A 314 4.18 14.82 -3.62
C LYS A 314 4.37 13.93 -2.39
N ASN A 315 4.92 14.47 -1.29
CA ASN A 315 5.34 13.71 -0.11
C ASN A 315 4.59 14.07 1.18
N ARG A 316 3.54 14.89 1.11
CA ARG A 316 2.75 15.28 2.29
C ARG A 316 1.28 14.96 2.07
N GLY A 317 0.60 14.62 3.16
CA GLY A 317 -0.83 14.29 3.17
C GLY A 317 -1.09 12.79 3.22
N ALA A 318 -2.29 12.44 3.60
CA ALA A 318 -2.81 11.08 3.64
C ALA A 318 -3.85 10.88 2.54
N ASP A 319 -4.11 9.63 2.21
CA ASP A 319 -5.22 9.28 1.35
C ASP A 319 -6.48 9.10 2.18
N TYR A 320 -7.62 9.50 1.64
CA TYR A 320 -8.92 9.40 2.29
C TYR A 320 -9.90 8.69 1.37
N LEU A 321 -10.49 7.63 1.89
CA LEU A 321 -11.50 6.83 1.22
C LEU A 321 -12.84 7.07 1.90
N THR A 322 -13.83 7.52 1.14
CA THR A 322 -15.22 7.59 1.61
C THR A 322 -15.95 6.35 1.13
N VAL A 323 -16.54 5.63 2.07
CA VAL A 323 -17.36 4.45 1.82
C VAL A 323 -18.76 4.68 2.36
N ARG A 324 -19.74 4.01 1.75
CA ARG A 324 -21.12 3.97 2.21
C ARG A 324 -21.43 2.57 2.69
N ILE A 325 -22.04 2.49 3.87
CA ILE A 325 -22.56 1.24 4.44
C ILE A 325 -24.07 1.26 4.33
N ASP A 326 -24.62 0.17 3.78
CA ASP A 326 -26.03 -0.17 3.79
C ASP A 326 -26.19 -1.49 4.55
N ASP A 327 -27.01 -1.53 5.57
CA ASP A 327 -27.25 -2.74 6.37
C ASP A 327 -28.48 -3.53 5.94
N GLY A 328 -28.98 -3.24 4.73
CA GLY A 328 -30.14 -3.92 4.14
C GLY A 328 -31.48 -3.49 4.73
N ASN A 329 -31.49 -2.57 5.69
CA ASN A 329 -32.72 -2.05 6.29
C ASN A 329 -33.14 -0.72 5.63
N ARG A 330 -34.10 -0.79 4.73
CA ARG A 330 -34.58 0.36 3.93
C ARG A 330 -35.14 1.51 4.76
N ASP A 331 -35.53 1.27 6.01
CA ASP A 331 -36.17 2.27 6.87
C ASP A 331 -35.16 3.17 7.60
N ILE A 332 -33.87 2.78 7.65
CA ILE A 332 -32.85 3.48 8.47
C ILE A 332 -31.86 4.24 7.59
N GLY A 333 -31.78 3.92 6.31
CA GLY A 333 -30.87 4.60 5.38
C GLY A 333 -29.45 4.04 5.38
N THR A 334 -28.51 4.83 4.89
CA THR A 334 -27.09 4.47 4.71
C THR A 334 -26.21 5.41 5.52
N GLU A 335 -25.03 4.94 5.94
CA GLU A 335 -24.02 5.75 6.66
C GLU A 335 -22.79 5.95 5.77
N GLU A 336 -22.30 7.18 5.66
CA GLU A 336 -21.06 7.50 4.92
C GLU A 336 -19.91 7.75 5.89
N ILE A 337 -18.83 7.00 5.71
CA ILE A 337 -17.66 7.01 6.58
C ILE A 337 -16.41 7.38 5.78
N VAL A 338 -15.61 8.29 6.34
CA VAL A 338 -14.32 8.69 5.77
C VAL A 338 -13.21 7.95 6.50
N LEU A 339 -12.43 7.18 5.75
CA LEU A 339 -11.30 6.39 6.24
C LEU A 339 -9.98 7.03 5.83
N LYS A 340 -9.11 7.32 6.78
CA LYS A 340 -7.75 7.80 6.53
C LYS A 340 -6.82 6.60 6.37
N GLY A 341 -6.01 6.59 5.30
CA GLY A 341 -5.10 5.47 5.06
C GLY A 341 -4.24 5.65 3.83
N GLY A 342 -4.10 4.59 3.04
CA GLY A 342 -3.38 4.59 1.77
C GLY A 342 -2.28 3.56 1.64
N LEU A 343 -1.52 3.68 0.56
CA LEU A 343 -0.41 2.80 0.22
C LEU A 343 0.70 2.86 1.27
N GLY A 344 1.08 1.71 1.84
CA GLY A 344 2.15 1.62 2.84
C GLY A 344 1.81 2.29 4.19
N THR A 345 0.57 2.70 4.39
CA THR A 345 0.13 3.35 5.63
C THR A 345 -0.51 2.32 6.56
N ILE A 346 -0.10 2.31 7.83
CA ILE A 346 -0.78 1.51 8.86
C ILE A 346 -2.14 2.16 9.10
N PRO A 347 -3.24 1.42 8.93
CA PRO A 347 -4.57 1.98 9.03
C PRO A 347 -4.91 2.39 10.47
N VAL A 348 -5.69 3.44 10.60
CA VAL A 348 -6.30 3.85 11.87
C VAL A 348 -7.74 3.32 11.88
N PRO A 349 -8.11 2.48 12.87
CA PRO A 349 -9.47 1.98 12.98
C PRO A 349 -10.48 3.12 13.18
N ASN A 350 -11.52 3.16 12.36
CA ASN A 350 -12.70 3.99 12.59
C ASN A 350 -13.82 3.10 13.14
N THR A 351 -14.25 3.35 14.36
CA THR A 351 -15.26 2.56 15.08
C THR A 351 -16.51 3.38 15.30
N PHE A 352 -17.66 2.81 14.96
CA PHE A 352 -18.97 3.43 15.15
C PHE A 352 -20.05 2.38 15.32
N SER A 353 -21.20 2.78 15.85
CA SER A 353 -22.39 1.94 15.98
C SER A 353 -23.45 2.40 14.98
N PHE A 354 -23.94 1.48 14.17
CA PHE A 354 -25.00 1.75 13.22
C PHE A 354 -26.03 0.63 13.26
N ASN A 355 -27.29 0.99 13.42
CA ASN A 355 -28.43 0.08 13.48
C ASN A 355 -28.27 -1.10 14.47
N GLY A 356 -27.68 -0.86 15.64
CA GLY A 356 -27.50 -1.85 16.72
C GLY A 356 -26.38 -2.86 16.47
N LEU A 357 -25.56 -2.67 15.48
CA LEU A 357 -24.29 -3.36 15.24
C LEU A 357 -23.12 -2.40 15.43
N ASN A 358 -21.99 -2.93 15.87
CA ASN A 358 -20.75 -2.16 15.96
C ASN A 358 -19.86 -2.48 14.77
N TYR A 359 -19.37 -1.45 14.10
CA TYR A 359 -18.50 -1.50 12.95
C TYR A 359 -17.12 -0.98 13.31
N GLN A 360 -16.10 -1.63 12.78
CA GLN A 360 -14.73 -1.13 12.74
C GLN A 360 -14.26 -1.21 11.31
N LEU A 361 -13.96 -0.06 10.72
CA LEU A 361 -13.46 0.05 9.36
C LEU A 361 -12.02 0.56 9.35
N GLU A 362 -11.23 0.00 8.44
CA GLU A 362 -9.83 0.37 8.26
C GLU A 362 -9.51 0.42 6.76
N TYR A 363 -8.68 1.38 6.35
CA TYR A 363 -8.15 1.46 4.99
C TYR A 363 -6.63 1.65 5.03
N GLY A 364 -5.88 0.71 4.44
CA GLY A 364 -4.42 0.77 4.40
C GLY A 364 -3.75 -0.60 4.34
N SER A 365 -2.50 -0.65 4.81
CA SER A 365 -1.70 -1.87 4.86
C SER A 365 -2.17 -2.79 5.97
N ILE A 366 -2.44 -4.05 5.65
CA ILE A 366 -2.82 -5.04 6.66
C ILE A 366 -1.62 -5.87 7.10
N ARG A 367 -1.69 -6.38 8.33
CA ARG A 367 -0.70 -7.33 8.85
C ARG A 367 -0.90 -8.71 8.23
N LYS A 368 0.13 -9.22 7.58
CA LYS A 368 0.17 -10.58 7.03
C LYS A 368 1.23 -11.40 7.78
N PRO A 369 0.84 -12.46 8.49
CA PRO A 369 1.79 -13.29 9.22
C PRO A 369 2.71 -14.04 8.26
N ILE A 370 3.98 -14.25 8.68
CA ILE A 370 4.95 -15.12 8.03
C ILE A 370 5.24 -16.32 8.94
N PRO A 371 5.64 -17.48 8.39
CA PRO A 371 5.73 -18.72 9.16
C PRO A 371 6.96 -18.84 10.10
N TYR A 372 7.76 -17.82 10.19
CA TYR A 372 8.97 -17.74 11.02
C TYR A 372 9.18 -16.33 11.55
N GLU A 373 10.13 -16.15 12.41
CA GLU A 373 10.44 -14.90 13.10
C GLU A 373 11.80 -14.36 12.64
N LEU A 374 11.88 -13.04 12.43
CA LEU A 374 13.12 -12.32 12.24
C LEU A 374 13.41 -11.46 13.46
N ILE A 375 14.62 -11.51 13.97
CA ILE A 375 15.11 -10.73 15.11
C ILE A 375 16.19 -9.79 14.60
N CYS A 376 16.06 -8.50 14.84
CA CYS A 376 17.10 -7.51 14.55
C CYS A 376 18.07 -7.50 15.74
N ASN A 377 19.25 -8.09 15.58
CA ASN A 377 20.25 -8.15 16.65
C ASN A 377 21.01 -6.83 16.78
N ASP A 378 21.31 -6.19 15.65
CA ASP A 378 22.12 -4.99 15.56
C ASP A 378 21.77 -4.26 14.26
N PHE A 379 21.55 -2.96 14.34
CA PHE A 379 21.36 -2.09 13.20
C PHE A 379 22.54 -1.12 13.10
N GLN A 380 23.15 -1.02 11.93
CA GLN A 380 24.35 -0.25 11.69
C GLN A 380 24.08 0.84 10.67
N LEU A 381 24.31 2.10 11.05
CA LEU A 381 24.18 3.26 10.20
C LEU A 381 25.51 4.01 10.08
N ASP A 382 26.09 4.00 8.89
CA ASP A 382 27.24 4.81 8.56
C ASP A 382 26.83 6.14 7.95
N LYS A 383 27.46 7.23 8.37
CA LYS A 383 27.21 8.56 7.84
C LYS A 383 28.42 9.06 7.05
N TYR A 384 28.21 9.94 6.10
CA TYR A 384 29.30 10.62 5.41
C TYR A 384 30.09 11.52 6.37
N PRO A 385 31.42 11.56 6.28
CA PRO A 385 32.24 12.42 7.14
C PRO A 385 31.78 13.89 7.10
N GLY A 386 31.45 14.44 8.28
CA GLY A 386 31.00 15.82 8.42
C GLY A 386 29.54 16.08 7.99
N SER A 387 28.74 15.06 7.80
CA SER A 387 27.32 15.15 7.42
C SER A 387 26.44 14.21 8.26
N GLU A 388 25.18 14.59 8.47
CA GLU A 388 24.16 13.70 9.04
C GLU A 388 23.54 12.76 7.99
N SER A 389 23.92 12.87 6.71
CA SER A 389 23.41 12.03 5.64
C SER A 389 23.97 10.62 5.72
N PRO A 390 23.11 9.57 5.61
CA PRO A 390 23.55 8.18 5.64
C PRO A 390 24.40 7.85 4.40
N SER A 391 25.52 7.18 4.60
CA SER A 391 26.37 6.64 3.54
C SER A 391 26.06 5.17 3.27
N SER A 392 25.81 4.38 4.31
CA SER A 392 25.38 2.99 4.23
C SER A 392 24.60 2.59 5.49
N PHE A 393 23.80 1.54 5.38
CA PHE A 393 23.13 0.93 6.52
C PHE A 393 22.98 -0.58 6.31
N ALA A 394 23.03 -1.32 7.40
CA ALA A 394 22.99 -2.77 7.42
C ALA A 394 22.28 -3.27 8.67
N SER A 395 21.72 -4.48 8.60
CA SER A 395 21.06 -5.14 9.73
C SER A 395 21.61 -6.56 9.93
N GLU A 396 22.00 -6.87 11.15
CA GLU A 396 22.34 -8.22 11.58
C GLU A 396 21.05 -8.90 12.05
N ILE A 397 20.53 -9.81 11.23
CA ILE A 397 19.26 -10.49 11.45
C ILE A 397 19.46 -11.93 11.84
N THR A 398 18.78 -12.39 12.90
CA THR A 398 18.60 -13.81 13.19
C THR A 398 17.25 -14.26 12.64
N LEU A 399 17.27 -15.24 11.74
CA LEU A 399 16.05 -15.96 11.34
C LEU A 399 15.84 -17.15 12.27
N ASN A 400 14.63 -17.27 12.81
CA ASN A 400 14.22 -18.35 13.70
C ASN A 400 12.96 -19.03 13.14
N ASP A 401 13.13 -20.20 12.53
CA ASP A 401 12.05 -21.06 12.04
C ASP A 401 11.91 -22.28 12.96
N VAL A 402 11.00 -22.15 13.92
CA VAL A 402 10.71 -23.20 14.89
C VAL A 402 10.15 -24.45 14.22
N LYS A 403 9.33 -24.29 13.19
CA LYS A 403 8.68 -25.40 12.48
C LYS A 403 9.70 -26.31 11.78
N ASN A 404 10.72 -25.74 11.16
CA ASN A 404 11.76 -26.47 10.43
C ASN A 404 13.02 -26.66 11.27
N ASN A 405 13.02 -26.28 12.56
CA ASN A 405 14.16 -26.32 13.48
C ASN A 405 15.42 -25.66 12.88
N LYS A 406 15.24 -24.49 12.22
CA LYS A 406 16.33 -23.73 11.62
C LYS A 406 16.49 -22.39 12.31
N LYS A 407 17.71 -22.10 12.74
CA LYS A 407 18.10 -20.79 13.28
C LYS A 407 19.48 -20.44 12.75
N PHE A 408 19.59 -19.24 12.13
CA PHE A 408 20.86 -18.74 11.60
C PHE A 408 20.89 -17.22 11.54
N ASN A 409 22.09 -16.66 11.51
CA ASN A 409 22.31 -15.23 11.40
C ASN A 409 22.63 -14.85 9.95
N LYS A 410 22.14 -13.69 9.52
CA LYS A 410 22.40 -13.14 8.20
C LYS A 410 22.51 -11.61 8.29
N ARG A 411 23.55 -11.05 7.70
CA ARG A 411 23.69 -9.63 7.48
C ARG A 411 22.93 -9.24 6.21
N ILE A 412 22.00 -8.29 6.31
CA ILE A 412 21.26 -7.72 5.20
C ILE A 412 21.72 -6.28 5.01
N PHE A 413 22.16 -5.93 3.80
CA PHE A 413 22.60 -4.59 3.45
C PHE A 413 22.36 -4.34 1.95
N MET A 414 22.75 -3.18 1.43
CA MET A 414 22.53 -2.83 0.02
C MET A 414 22.98 -3.96 -0.92
N ASN A 415 22.06 -4.45 -1.76
CA ASN A 415 22.26 -5.54 -2.71
C ASN A 415 22.60 -6.95 -2.11
N HIS A 416 22.59 -7.09 -0.78
CA HIS A 416 22.76 -8.37 -0.11
C HIS A 416 21.50 -8.72 0.65
N VAL A 417 20.71 -9.62 0.06
CA VAL A 417 19.37 -9.98 0.54
C VAL A 417 19.40 -11.26 1.36
N LEU A 418 18.35 -11.47 2.15
CA LEU A 418 18.03 -12.74 2.77
C LEU A 418 16.93 -13.41 1.95
N ASP A 419 17.23 -14.57 1.37
CA ASP A 419 16.27 -15.46 0.71
C ASP A 419 15.97 -16.65 1.61
N TYR A 420 14.69 -16.88 1.96
CA TYR A 420 14.27 -18.02 2.75
C TYR A 420 12.81 -18.40 2.48
N GLU A 421 12.56 -19.68 2.17
CA GLU A 421 11.24 -20.26 1.94
C GLU A 421 10.34 -19.44 0.97
N GLY A 422 10.96 -18.90 -0.08
CA GLY A 422 10.25 -18.08 -1.10
C GLY A 422 10.07 -16.62 -0.76
N TYR A 423 10.43 -16.21 0.44
CA TYR A 423 10.49 -14.81 0.85
C TYR A 423 11.88 -14.24 0.57
N ARG A 424 11.91 -12.99 0.10
CA ARG A 424 13.14 -12.23 -0.12
C ARG A 424 13.05 -10.92 0.64
N PHE A 425 14.03 -10.69 1.50
CA PHE A 425 14.13 -9.51 2.36
C PHE A 425 15.26 -8.61 1.87
N PHE A 426 14.91 -7.34 1.62
CA PHE A 426 15.84 -6.30 1.19
C PHE A 426 15.96 -5.25 2.27
N GLN A 427 17.16 -4.72 2.49
CA GLN A 427 17.34 -3.53 3.28
C GLN A 427 16.81 -2.32 2.50
N SER A 428 15.66 -1.76 2.89
CA SER A 428 15.02 -0.67 2.16
C SER A 428 15.14 0.69 2.84
N SER A 429 15.03 0.71 4.18
CA SER A 429 15.08 1.93 4.97
C SER A 429 15.43 1.57 6.42
N TYR A 430 15.33 2.55 7.31
CA TYR A 430 15.53 2.41 8.75
C TYR A 430 14.65 3.40 9.50
N THR A 431 14.47 3.19 10.79
CA THR A 431 13.83 4.12 11.71
C THR A 431 14.88 4.59 12.72
N LEU A 432 14.94 5.92 12.90
CA LEU A 432 15.63 6.56 14.01
C LEU A 432 14.53 7.13 14.86
N ASP A 433 14.39 6.96 16.08
CA ASP A 433 13.31 7.41 16.96
C ASP A 433 12.00 6.60 16.82
N ASN A 434 11.84 5.65 17.69
CA ASN A 434 10.52 5.03 17.90
C ASN A 434 9.86 5.75 19.11
N PRO A 435 8.85 6.62 18.88
CA PRO A 435 8.19 7.33 19.97
C PRO A 435 7.43 6.42 20.94
N LYS A 436 7.36 5.11 20.65
CA LYS A 436 6.68 4.12 21.49
C LYS A 436 7.62 3.42 22.48
N THR A 437 8.92 3.65 22.38
CA THR A 437 9.92 3.09 23.30
C THR A 437 10.63 4.21 24.07
N PRO A 438 10.88 4.04 25.38
CA PRO A 438 11.52 5.07 26.21
C PRO A 438 12.99 5.36 25.88
N GLU A 439 13.61 4.49 25.11
CA GLU A 439 15.00 4.56 24.64
C GLU A 439 14.94 4.76 23.13
N ASN A 440 15.67 5.74 22.58
CA ASN A 440 15.79 6.01 21.14
C ASN A 440 16.26 4.73 20.41
N GLU A 441 15.33 3.84 20.09
CA GLU A 441 15.65 2.57 19.46
C GLU A 441 15.70 2.76 17.95
N GLU A 442 16.89 2.60 17.42
CA GLU A 442 17.10 2.43 15.99
C GLU A 442 16.43 1.15 15.52
N GLY A 443 16.05 1.10 14.26
CA GLY A 443 15.38 -0.07 13.72
C GLY A 443 15.56 -0.22 12.22
N THR A 444 15.39 -1.43 11.76
CA THR A 444 15.44 -1.78 10.34
C THR A 444 14.07 -1.79 9.70
N VAL A 445 14.01 -1.30 8.46
CA VAL A 445 12.84 -1.47 7.57
C VAL A 445 13.26 -2.34 6.40
N LEU A 446 12.74 -3.55 6.37
CA LEU A 446 12.97 -4.50 5.29
C LEU A 446 11.80 -4.49 4.30
N SER A 447 12.07 -4.33 3.02
CA SER A 447 11.10 -4.67 1.97
C SER A 447 11.06 -6.18 1.80
N VAL A 448 9.88 -6.75 1.75
CA VAL A 448 9.66 -8.20 1.67
C VAL A 448 8.87 -8.52 0.43
N ASN A 449 9.41 -9.41 -0.38
CA ASN A 449 8.74 -9.93 -1.57
C ASN A 449 8.57 -11.44 -1.45
N TYR A 450 7.36 -11.94 -1.70
CA TYR A 450 7.06 -13.37 -1.83
C TYR A 450 6.60 -13.65 -3.25
N ASP A 451 7.50 -14.20 -4.07
CA ASP A 451 7.23 -14.56 -5.48
C ASP A 451 8.08 -15.79 -5.90
N TYR A 452 7.98 -16.87 -5.14
CA TYR A 452 8.78 -18.06 -5.39
C TYR A 452 8.49 -18.69 -6.76
N LEU A 453 7.22 -18.93 -7.06
CA LEU A 453 6.84 -19.62 -8.30
C LEU A 453 7.04 -18.73 -9.53
N GLY A 454 6.58 -17.49 -9.49
CA GLY A 454 6.68 -16.57 -10.60
C GLY A 454 8.13 -16.30 -10.99
N THR A 455 8.98 -16.01 -9.98
CA THR A 455 10.40 -15.75 -10.19
C THR A 455 11.12 -16.97 -10.79
N ASN A 456 10.96 -18.17 -10.23
CA ASN A 456 11.66 -19.37 -10.71
C ASN A 456 11.23 -19.77 -12.12
N ILE A 457 9.92 -19.71 -12.42
CA ILE A 457 9.39 -20.01 -13.75
C ILE A 457 9.89 -18.97 -14.77
N THR A 458 9.91 -17.70 -14.40
CA THR A 458 10.40 -16.63 -15.28
C THR A 458 11.90 -16.77 -15.56
N TYR A 459 12.72 -17.13 -14.56
CA TYR A 459 14.15 -17.39 -14.75
C TYR A 459 14.40 -18.59 -15.65
N LEU A 460 13.61 -19.66 -15.54
CA LEU A 460 13.66 -20.79 -16.49
C LEU A 460 13.34 -20.31 -17.91
N GLY A 461 12.36 -19.42 -18.08
CA GLY A 461 12.05 -18.78 -19.35
C GLY A 461 13.22 -17.97 -19.90
N TYR A 462 13.90 -17.16 -19.10
CA TYR A 462 15.08 -16.39 -19.51
C TYR A 462 16.25 -17.29 -19.91
N LEU A 463 16.51 -18.37 -19.16
CA LEU A 463 17.53 -19.34 -19.51
C LEU A 463 17.23 -19.98 -20.88
N LEU A 464 15.98 -20.41 -21.07
CA LEU A 464 15.56 -21.02 -22.34
C LEU A 464 15.62 -20.03 -23.50
N MET A 465 15.32 -18.75 -23.25
CA MET A 465 15.43 -17.67 -24.24
C MET A 465 16.89 -17.47 -24.65
N ALA A 466 17.81 -17.39 -23.69
CA ALA A 466 19.25 -17.26 -23.96
C ALA A 466 19.76 -18.43 -24.78
N ILE A 467 19.41 -19.67 -24.41
CA ILE A 467 19.75 -20.88 -25.17
C ILE A 467 19.17 -20.79 -26.60
N GLY A 468 17.91 -20.42 -26.76
CA GLY A 468 17.26 -20.28 -28.06
C GLY A 468 17.93 -19.24 -28.95
N MET A 469 18.34 -18.11 -28.39
CA MET A 469 19.10 -17.08 -29.12
C MET A 469 20.48 -17.60 -29.58
N ILE A 470 21.23 -18.22 -28.69
CA ILE A 470 22.56 -18.81 -29.02
C ILE A 470 22.42 -19.87 -30.14
N LEU A 471 21.46 -20.79 -29.95
CA LEU A 471 21.18 -21.83 -30.94
C LEU A 471 20.77 -21.22 -32.30
N SER A 472 20.03 -20.12 -32.34
CA SER A 472 19.62 -19.44 -33.57
C SER A 472 20.80 -18.85 -34.35
N ILE A 473 21.87 -18.46 -33.64
CA ILE A 473 23.11 -17.95 -34.24
C ILE A 473 23.95 -19.11 -34.83
N ILE A 474 24.05 -20.22 -34.07
CA ILE A 474 24.97 -21.34 -34.38
C ILE A 474 24.33 -22.35 -35.34
N ALA A 475 23.01 -22.52 -35.32
CA ALA A 475 22.30 -23.55 -36.07
C ALA A 475 22.60 -23.53 -37.58
N PRO A 476 22.81 -24.71 -38.19
CA PRO A 476 23.06 -24.82 -39.64
C PRO A 476 21.93 -24.26 -40.49
N SER A 477 20.70 -24.34 -40.03
CA SER A 477 19.49 -23.79 -40.64
C SER A 477 19.22 -22.32 -40.27
N GLY A 478 20.09 -21.71 -39.43
CA GLY A 478 19.93 -20.35 -38.96
C GLY A 478 20.09 -19.30 -40.06
N ARG A 479 19.32 -18.22 -39.97
CA ARG A 479 19.30 -17.08 -40.90
C ARG A 479 20.70 -16.45 -41.09
N PHE A 480 21.52 -16.45 -40.04
CA PHE A 480 22.90 -15.96 -40.07
C PHE A 480 23.79 -16.77 -41.00
N LYS A 481 23.69 -18.09 -40.94
CA LYS A 481 24.48 -18.97 -41.81
C LYS A 481 24.04 -18.87 -43.26
N ALA A 482 22.74 -18.71 -43.51
CA ALA A 482 22.19 -18.45 -44.82
C ALA A 482 22.67 -17.11 -45.40
N ILE A 483 22.73 -16.05 -44.60
CA ILE A 483 23.23 -14.72 -44.98
C ILE A 483 24.74 -14.79 -45.23
N ASN A 484 25.51 -15.38 -44.34
CA ASN A 484 26.96 -15.58 -44.54
C ASN A 484 27.28 -16.42 -45.79
N GLY A 485 26.48 -17.44 -46.08
CA GLY A 485 26.60 -18.22 -47.30
C GLY A 485 26.32 -17.36 -48.57
N LYS A 486 25.31 -16.48 -48.52
CA LYS A 486 25.04 -15.53 -49.62
C LYS A 486 26.17 -14.51 -49.76
N LEU A 487 26.68 -13.96 -48.67
CA LEU A 487 27.80 -13.02 -48.67
C LEU A 487 29.09 -13.66 -49.24
N LYS A 488 29.42 -14.92 -48.86
CA LYS A 488 30.55 -15.67 -49.43
C LYS A 488 30.39 -15.88 -50.93
N LYS A 489 29.17 -16.21 -51.42
CA LYS A 489 28.88 -16.36 -52.86
C LYS A 489 29.01 -15.03 -53.63
N ILE A 490 28.63 -13.92 -53.03
CA ILE A 490 28.77 -12.58 -53.64
C ILE A 490 30.25 -12.20 -53.70
N LYS A 491 31.00 -12.41 -52.62
CA LYS A 491 32.47 -12.15 -52.61
C LYS A 491 33.21 -13.03 -53.61
N SER A 492 32.86 -14.31 -53.71
CA SER A 492 33.50 -15.20 -54.71
C SER A 492 33.17 -14.85 -56.16
N LYS A 493 31.97 -14.29 -56.45
CA LYS A 493 31.62 -13.77 -57.79
C LYS A 493 32.36 -12.47 -58.12
N LYS A 494 32.68 -11.60 -57.17
CA LYS A 494 33.46 -10.37 -57.37
C LYS A 494 34.94 -10.60 -57.57
N VAL A 495 35.48 -11.72 -57.08
CA VAL A 495 36.93 -12.05 -57.30
C VAL A 495 37.23 -12.79 -58.59
N ARG A 496 36.26 -13.44 -59.28
CA ARG A 496 36.45 -14.11 -60.55
C ARG A 496 36.76 -13.24 -61.76
N PRO A 497 36.35 -11.97 -61.90
CA PRO A 497 36.75 -11.15 -63.08
C PRO A 497 38.18 -10.60 -63.04
N LEU A 498 38.91 -10.68 -61.90
CA LEU A 498 40.26 -10.13 -61.75
C LEU A 498 41.39 -11.15 -62.08
N LEU A 499 41.07 -12.39 -62.47
CA LEU A 499 42.03 -13.44 -62.78
C LEU A 499 41.97 -13.82 -64.26
N LEU A 500 41.25 -13.06 -65.11
CA LEU A 500 41.14 -13.25 -66.56
C LEU A 500 41.50 -11.97 -67.40
N LEU A 501 42.40 -11.16 -66.87
CA LEU A 501 43.14 -10.10 -67.51
C LEU A 501 44.65 -10.33 -67.20
#